data_5de70165e5de600f9ac9b257902c008b
#
_entry.id   5de70165e5de600f9ac9b257902c008b
#
_cell.length_a   1.000
_cell.length_b   1.000
_cell.length_c   1.000
_cell.angle_alpha   90.00
_cell.angle_beta   90.00
_cell.angle_gamma   90.00
#
_symmetry.space_group_name_H-M   'P 1'
#
loop_
_entity.id
_entity.type
_entity.pdbx_description
1 polymer ?
#
loop_
_entity_poly.entity_id
_entity_poly.type
_entity_poly.pdbx_seq_one_letter_code
_entity_poly.pdbx_strand_id
1 'polypeptide(L)'
;LDYATPFDVTEEYIMPPERVPELQSAVGDRLDEGQKIRLANNITRFRLSGILHGEQGALSLSASLCDILLDPGAQEYAANQAREEARHVAGFGRYIKARWGTPYPCSPELGRFLNEIVLSPIVYKKLVGMQIMLEGLAMGAFADTHAYTRDPLLKRLVQLVMTDEAFHPKFGKIWADRTLPNLTPEEHDKV
;
A
#
# COMPACT_ATOMS: atom_id res chain seq x y z
N LEU A 1 -4.62 10.94 14.63
CA LEU A 1 -3.38 10.22 14.98
C LEU A 1 -2.41 11.15 15.67
N ASP A 2 -1.85 10.69 16.79
CA ASP A 2 -0.79 11.40 17.51
C ASP A 2 0.57 10.79 17.13
N TYR A 3 1.31 11.45 16.24
CA TYR A 3 2.61 11.01 15.76
C TYR A 3 3.74 11.21 16.79
N ALA A 4 3.47 11.87 17.92
CA ALA A 4 4.38 11.97 19.04
C ALA A 4 4.28 10.77 20.01
N THR A 5 3.34 9.85 19.79
CA THR A 5 3.24 8.60 20.58
C THR A 5 4.60 7.90 20.63
N PRO A 6 5.19 7.71 21.81
CA PRO A 6 6.53 7.16 21.94
C PRO A 6 6.56 5.69 21.53
N PHE A 7 7.63 5.29 20.85
CA PHE A 7 7.98 3.92 20.52
C PHE A 7 9.46 3.89 20.13
N ASP A 8 10.26 3.11 20.83
CA ASP A 8 11.69 3.04 20.56
C ASP A 8 12.02 1.93 19.58
N VAL A 9 12.20 2.29 18.32
CA VAL A 9 12.55 1.35 17.23
C VAL A 9 13.94 0.73 17.36
N THR A 10 14.75 1.17 18.34
CA THR A 10 16.07 0.59 18.63
C THR A 10 16.02 -0.48 19.70
N GLU A 11 14.97 -0.47 20.54
CA GLU A 11 14.81 -1.35 21.70
C GLU A 11 13.59 -2.27 21.60
N GLU A 12 12.62 -1.93 20.74
CA GLU A 12 11.35 -2.64 20.64
C GLU A 12 11.07 -3.11 19.20
N TYR A 13 10.55 -4.33 19.05
CA TYR A 13 10.07 -4.84 17.77
C TYR A 13 8.74 -4.21 17.40
N ILE A 14 8.65 -3.59 16.22
CA ILE A 14 7.36 -3.15 15.62
C ILE A 14 6.52 -4.37 15.25
N MET A 15 7.11 -5.35 14.57
CA MET A 15 6.50 -6.64 14.26
C MET A 15 7.15 -7.74 15.08
N PRO A 16 6.39 -8.73 15.59
CA PRO A 16 6.97 -9.85 16.33
C PRO A 16 8.08 -10.56 15.53
N PRO A 17 9.19 -10.98 16.15
CA PRO A 17 10.31 -11.59 15.43
C PRO A 17 9.93 -12.84 14.63
N GLU A 18 8.94 -13.60 15.09
CA GLU A 18 8.39 -14.77 14.38
C GLU A 18 7.65 -14.41 13.08
N ARG A 19 7.31 -13.13 12.89
CA ARG A 19 6.70 -12.59 11.66
C ARG A 19 7.73 -11.97 10.71
N VAL A 20 9.00 -12.10 11.00
CA VAL A 20 10.10 -11.59 10.19
C VAL A 20 10.91 -12.79 9.68
N PRO A 21 10.61 -13.32 8.48
CA PRO A 21 11.25 -14.54 7.96
C PRO A 21 12.78 -14.48 7.93
N GLU A 22 13.34 -13.29 7.70
CA GLU A 22 14.77 -13.05 7.67
C GLU A 22 15.45 -13.37 9.01
N LEU A 23 14.75 -13.22 10.13
CA LEU A 23 15.22 -13.60 11.45
C LEU A 23 15.18 -15.12 11.71
N GLN A 24 14.37 -15.85 10.94
CA GLN A 24 14.27 -17.31 11.01
C GLN A 24 15.33 -18.01 10.13
N SER A 25 16.30 -17.28 9.64
CA SER A 25 17.38 -17.78 8.80
C SER A 25 18.67 -18.01 9.58
N ALA A 26 19.63 -18.75 9.00
CA ALA A 26 20.96 -18.92 9.56
C ALA A 26 21.71 -17.59 9.80
N VAL A 27 21.32 -16.51 9.18
CA VAL A 27 21.82 -15.16 9.47
C VAL A 27 21.21 -14.66 10.79
N GLY A 28 19.88 -14.83 10.97
CA GLY A 28 19.20 -14.44 12.21
C GLY A 28 19.77 -15.13 13.46
N ASP A 29 20.16 -16.41 13.34
CA ASP A 29 20.75 -17.17 14.45
C ASP A 29 22.08 -16.59 14.96
N ARG A 30 22.79 -15.82 14.14
CA ARG A 30 24.09 -15.22 14.47
C ARG A 30 24.00 -13.81 15.05
N LEU A 31 22.80 -13.22 15.04
CA LEU A 31 22.59 -11.86 15.50
C LEU A 31 22.30 -11.83 17.01
N ASP A 32 22.85 -10.84 17.72
CA ASP A 32 22.40 -10.49 19.06
C ASP A 32 21.00 -9.85 19.02
N GLU A 33 20.37 -9.70 20.18
CA GLU A 33 18.98 -9.21 20.26
C GLU A 33 18.83 -7.78 19.69
N GLY A 34 19.76 -6.88 19.99
CA GLY A 34 19.74 -5.51 19.44
C GLY A 34 19.91 -5.49 17.92
N GLN A 35 20.72 -6.38 17.36
CA GLN A 35 20.88 -6.54 15.90
C GLN A 35 19.59 -7.09 15.28
N LYS A 36 18.90 -8.04 15.94
CA LYS A 36 17.62 -8.59 15.48
C LYS A 36 16.54 -7.52 15.45
N ILE A 37 16.43 -6.71 16.52
CA ILE A 37 15.48 -5.59 16.57
C ILE A 37 15.74 -4.62 15.42
N ARG A 38 16.99 -4.19 15.22
CA ARG A 38 17.36 -3.27 14.14
C ARG A 38 17.04 -3.84 12.76
N LEU A 39 17.35 -5.12 12.52
CA LEU A 39 17.06 -5.79 11.25
C LEU A 39 15.56 -5.85 11.00
N ALA A 40 14.78 -6.36 11.97
CA ALA A 40 13.32 -6.48 11.86
C ALA A 40 12.65 -5.13 11.59
N ASN A 41 13.05 -4.09 12.32
CA ASN A 41 12.47 -2.76 12.16
C ASN A 41 12.90 -2.08 10.86
N ASN A 42 14.11 -2.35 10.34
CA ASN A 42 14.51 -1.89 9.01
C ASN A 42 13.74 -2.59 7.89
N ILE A 43 13.45 -3.88 8.02
CA ILE A 43 12.58 -4.62 7.10
C ILE A 43 11.17 -4.04 7.14
N THR A 44 10.65 -3.75 8.32
CA THR A 44 9.35 -3.08 8.48
C THR A 44 9.34 -1.70 7.84
N ARG A 45 10.40 -0.90 8.02
CA ARG A 45 10.58 0.39 7.34
C ARG A 45 10.58 0.22 5.81
N PHE A 46 11.28 -0.78 5.28
CA PHE A 46 11.31 -1.06 3.84
C PHE A 46 9.91 -1.40 3.31
N ARG A 47 9.18 -2.30 3.99
CA ARG A 47 7.81 -2.69 3.63
C ARG A 47 6.85 -1.50 3.65
N LEU A 48 6.87 -0.69 4.72
CA LEU A 48 6.04 0.51 4.84
C LEU A 48 6.41 1.59 3.83
N SER A 49 7.68 1.69 3.43
CA SER A 49 8.10 2.58 2.34
C SER A 49 7.55 2.12 1.00
N GLY A 50 7.54 0.81 0.75
CA GLY A 50 6.89 0.21 -0.43
C GLY A 50 5.39 0.53 -0.47
N ILE A 51 4.69 0.38 0.67
CA ILE A 51 3.28 0.77 0.82
C ILE A 51 3.12 2.26 0.50
N LEU A 52 3.89 3.15 1.11
CA LEU A 52 3.83 4.60 0.84
C LEU A 52 3.96 4.92 -0.67
N HIS A 53 4.85 4.24 -1.38
CA HIS A 53 4.99 4.43 -2.83
C HIS A 53 3.83 3.84 -3.62
N GLY A 54 3.25 2.74 -3.15
CA GLY A 54 1.99 2.17 -3.67
C GLY A 54 0.84 3.17 -3.56
N GLU A 55 0.63 3.74 -2.37
CA GLU A 55 -0.39 4.79 -2.12
C GLU A 55 -0.20 6.03 -3.01
N GLN A 56 1.06 6.44 -3.26
CA GLN A 56 1.34 7.52 -4.22
C GLN A 56 0.94 7.14 -5.65
N GLY A 57 1.14 5.88 -6.03
CA GLY A 57 0.66 5.33 -7.30
C GLY A 57 -0.87 5.32 -7.38
N ALA A 58 -1.53 4.83 -6.32
CA ALA A 58 -2.99 4.77 -6.23
C ALA A 58 -3.62 6.17 -6.26
N LEU A 59 -3.04 7.14 -5.56
CA LEU A 59 -3.44 8.55 -5.63
C LEU A 59 -3.39 9.09 -7.05
N SER A 60 -2.26 8.88 -7.74
CA SER A 60 -2.06 9.37 -9.12
C SER A 60 -3.03 8.70 -10.09
N LEU A 61 -3.26 7.40 -9.93
CA LEU A 61 -4.18 6.63 -10.75
C LEU A 61 -5.62 7.09 -10.53
N SER A 62 -6.07 7.21 -9.29
CA SER A 62 -7.44 7.64 -8.95
C SER A 62 -7.72 9.05 -9.48
N ALA A 63 -6.75 9.97 -9.38
CA ALA A 63 -6.84 11.29 -9.99
C ALA A 63 -6.98 11.20 -11.53
N SER A 64 -6.24 10.30 -12.19
CA SER A 64 -6.37 10.08 -13.64
C SER A 64 -7.73 9.49 -14.04
N LEU A 65 -8.32 8.65 -13.19
CA LEU A 65 -9.66 8.11 -13.42
C LEU A 65 -10.75 9.21 -13.37
N CYS A 66 -10.58 10.22 -12.52
CA CYS A 66 -11.48 11.39 -12.52
C CYS A 66 -11.51 12.12 -13.87
N ASP A 67 -10.37 12.18 -14.57
CA ASP A 67 -10.22 12.87 -15.84
C ASP A 67 -10.79 12.04 -17.02
N ILE A 68 -10.56 10.74 -17.02
CA ILE A 68 -10.84 9.87 -18.18
C ILE A 68 -12.20 9.16 -18.14
N LEU A 69 -12.82 9.00 -16.97
CA LEU A 69 -14.13 8.37 -16.87
C LEU A 69 -15.24 9.38 -17.20
N LEU A 70 -16.19 8.97 -18.04
CA LEU A 70 -17.30 9.83 -18.47
C LEU A 70 -18.58 9.62 -17.64
N ASP A 71 -18.64 8.54 -16.86
CA ASP A 71 -19.76 8.27 -15.93
C ASP A 71 -19.63 9.15 -14.70
N PRO A 72 -20.62 10.02 -14.38
CA PRO A 72 -20.52 10.93 -13.22
C PRO A 72 -20.35 10.23 -11.88
N GLY A 73 -20.98 9.06 -11.70
CA GLY A 73 -20.84 8.29 -10.45
C GLY A 73 -19.43 7.69 -10.31
N ALA A 74 -18.84 7.26 -11.42
CA ALA A 74 -17.45 6.80 -11.44
C ALA A 74 -16.45 7.92 -11.16
N GLN A 75 -16.69 9.12 -11.72
CA GLN A 75 -15.88 10.31 -11.44
C GLN A 75 -15.96 10.73 -9.98
N GLU A 76 -17.17 10.74 -9.40
CA GLU A 76 -17.39 11.05 -7.99
C GLU A 76 -16.62 10.06 -7.10
N TYR A 77 -16.73 8.76 -7.41
CA TYR A 77 -15.98 7.74 -6.68
C TYR A 77 -14.48 7.94 -6.78
N ALA A 78 -13.95 8.10 -7.99
CA ALA A 78 -12.51 8.30 -8.24
C ALA A 78 -11.97 9.56 -7.53
N ALA A 79 -12.75 10.64 -7.48
CA ALA A 79 -12.40 11.85 -6.74
C ALA A 79 -12.33 11.60 -5.23
N ASN A 80 -13.29 10.83 -4.68
CA ASN A 80 -13.27 10.45 -3.28
C ASN A 80 -12.06 9.55 -2.96
N GLN A 81 -11.80 8.53 -3.80
CA GLN A 81 -10.63 7.68 -3.63
C GLN A 81 -9.34 8.49 -3.67
N ALA A 82 -9.16 9.40 -4.63
CA ALA A 82 -7.96 10.25 -4.69
C ALA A 82 -7.77 11.06 -3.39
N ARG A 83 -8.86 11.51 -2.76
CA ARG A 83 -8.81 12.17 -1.45
C ARG A 83 -8.41 11.21 -0.32
N GLU A 84 -8.85 9.97 -0.37
CA GLU A 84 -8.51 8.92 0.60
C GLU A 84 -7.03 8.56 0.49
N GLU A 85 -6.54 8.29 -0.72
CA GLU A 85 -5.13 8.00 -0.98
C GLU A 85 -4.19 9.14 -0.55
N ALA A 86 -4.61 10.40 -0.73
CA ALA A 86 -3.84 11.53 -0.23
C ALA A 86 -3.70 11.51 1.31
N ARG A 87 -4.72 11.04 2.03
CA ARG A 87 -4.63 10.84 3.49
C ARG A 87 -3.72 9.67 3.86
N HIS A 88 -3.77 8.57 3.09
CA HIS A 88 -2.91 7.41 3.30
C HIS A 88 -1.44 7.76 3.09
N VAL A 89 -1.11 8.43 1.98
CA VAL A 89 0.24 8.96 1.71
C VAL A 89 0.73 9.84 2.86
N ALA A 90 -0.10 10.80 3.30
CA ALA A 90 0.25 11.66 4.43
C ALA A 90 0.41 10.88 5.74
N GLY A 91 -0.44 9.87 5.97
CA GLY A 91 -0.42 9.02 7.15
C GLY A 91 0.86 8.21 7.26
N PHE A 92 1.17 7.41 6.24
CA PHE A 92 2.39 6.60 6.20
C PHE A 92 3.65 7.46 6.16
N GLY A 93 3.66 8.55 5.41
CA GLY A 93 4.80 9.47 5.35
C GLY A 93 5.13 10.07 6.73
N ARG A 94 4.12 10.51 7.48
CA ARG A 94 4.30 11.03 8.85
C ARG A 94 4.72 9.94 9.83
N TYR A 95 4.17 8.74 9.72
CA TYR A 95 4.57 7.60 10.55
C TYR A 95 6.04 7.25 10.35
N ILE A 96 6.47 7.06 9.09
CA ILE A 96 7.86 6.75 8.76
C ILE A 96 8.80 7.87 9.25
N LYS A 97 8.38 9.13 9.06
CA LYS A 97 9.15 10.27 9.56
C LYS A 97 9.31 10.25 11.08
N ALA A 98 8.24 9.93 11.81
CA ALA A 98 8.27 9.87 13.27
C ALA A 98 9.18 8.75 13.81
N ARG A 99 9.27 7.60 13.10
CA ARG A 99 10.05 6.43 13.55
C ARG A 99 11.50 6.42 13.04
N TRP A 100 11.76 6.91 11.81
CA TRP A 100 13.07 6.77 11.14
C TRP A 100 13.56 8.03 10.42
N GLY A 101 12.78 9.11 10.41
CA GLY A 101 13.13 10.35 9.73
C GLY A 101 12.78 10.35 8.23
N THR A 102 13.11 9.32 7.48
CA THR A 102 12.90 9.25 6.02
C THR A 102 12.40 7.87 5.58
N PRO A 103 11.60 7.75 4.50
CA PRO A 103 11.32 6.48 3.87
C PRO A 103 12.57 5.94 3.12
N TYR A 104 12.54 4.65 2.79
CA TYR A 104 13.42 4.11 1.75
C TYR A 104 12.95 4.57 0.35
N PRO A 105 13.84 4.69 -0.63
CA PRO A 105 13.45 4.96 -2.01
C PRO A 105 12.58 3.83 -2.57
N CYS A 106 11.75 4.16 -3.55
CA CYS A 106 10.98 3.15 -4.29
C CYS A 106 11.92 2.17 -4.98
N SER A 107 11.64 0.86 -4.83
CA SER A 107 12.44 -0.12 -5.56
C SER A 107 12.23 0.02 -7.07
N PRO A 108 13.25 -0.29 -7.90
CA PRO A 108 13.10 -0.22 -9.36
C PRO A 108 11.97 -1.10 -9.91
N GLU A 109 11.73 -2.25 -9.28
CA GLU A 109 10.68 -3.20 -9.66
C GLU A 109 9.28 -2.61 -9.40
N LEU A 110 9.06 -2.11 -8.18
CA LEU A 110 7.81 -1.46 -7.82
C LEU A 110 7.57 -0.21 -8.68
N GLY A 111 8.60 0.60 -8.87
CA GLY A 111 8.52 1.81 -9.69
C GLY A 111 8.15 1.52 -11.13
N ARG A 112 8.73 0.48 -11.77
CA ARG A 112 8.36 0.06 -13.12
C ARG A 112 6.90 -0.41 -13.17
N PHE A 113 6.50 -1.25 -12.23
CA PHE A 113 5.14 -1.77 -12.17
C PHE A 113 4.10 -0.65 -11.99
N LEU A 114 4.33 0.25 -11.03
CA LEU A 114 3.44 1.41 -10.80
C LEU A 114 3.36 2.31 -12.04
N ASN A 115 4.49 2.61 -12.69
CA ASN A 115 4.51 3.43 -13.89
C ASN A 115 3.74 2.78 -15.04
N GLU A 116 3.88 1.47 -15.23
CA GLU A 116 3.14 0.75 -16.29
C GLU A 116 1.62 0.86 -16.08
N ILE A 117 1.15 0.76 -14.86
CA ILE A 117 -0.28 0.84 -14.55
C ILE A 117 -0.77 2.29 -14.59
N VAL A 118 -0.09 3.19 -13.88
CA VAL A 118 -0.53 4.60 -13.72
C VAL A 118 -0.50 5.36 -15.04
N LEU A 119 0.53 5.14 -15.85
CA LEU A 119 0.69 5.83 -17.14
C LEU A 119 0.02 5.11 -18.31
N SER A 120 -0.58 3.95 -18.09
CA SER A 120 -1.28 3.22 -19.14
C SER A 120 -2.43 4.05 -19.73
N PRO A 121 -2.56 4.15 -21.05
CA PRO A 121 -3.75 4.72 -21.69
C PRO A 121 -4.95 3.78 -21.63
N ILE A 122 -4.76 2.55 -21.18
CA ILE A 122 -5.77 1.49 -21.16
C ILE A 122 -6.46 1.46 -19.80
N VAL A 123 -7.71 1.87 -19.73
CA VAL A 123 -8.48 2.02 -18.47
C VAL A 123 -8.58 0.71 -17.68
N TYR A 124 -8.86 -0.40 -18.35
CA TYR A 124 -9.00 -1.68 -17.65
C TYR A 124 -7.68 -2.22 -17.10
N LYS A 125 -6.50 -1.88 -17.67
CA LYS A 125 -5.20 -2.12 -17.01
C LYS A 125 -5.09 -1.39 -15.68
N LYS A 126 -5.58 -0.16 -15.62
CA LYS A 126 -5.65 0.62 -14.38
C LYS A 126 -6.57 -0.05 -13.36
N LEU A 127 -7.76 -0.47 -13.80
CA LEU A 127 -8.76 -1.11 -12.93
C LEU A 127 -8.27 -2.47 -12.42
N VAL A 128 -7.78 -3.35 -13.29
CA VAL A 128 -7.30 -4.68 -12.89
C VAL A 128 -6.00 -4.58 -12.08
N GLY A 129 -5.02 -3.86 -12.59
CA GLY A 129 -3.69 -3.78 -11.98
C GLY A 129 -3.69 -3.07 -10.62
N MET A 130 -4.37 -1.94 -10.50
CA MET A 130 -4.43 -1.18 -9.24
C MET A 130 -5.60 -1.64 -8.38
N GLN A 131 -6.82 -1.42 -8.83
CA GLN A 131 -8.02 -1.57 -8.00
C GLN A 131 -8.28 -3.01 -7.54
N ILE A 132 -7.87 -4.02 -8.33
CA ILE A 132 -8.10 -5.42 -7.97
C ILE A 132 -6.83 -6.04 -7.39
N MET A 133 -5.71 -5.96 -8.10
CA MET A 133 -4.48 -6.67 -7.70
C MET A 133 -3.76 -5.95 -6.57
N LEU A 134 -3.34 -4.70 -6.76
CA LEU A 134 -2.55 -3.98 -5.74
C LEU A 134 -3.34 -3.69 -4.49
N GLU A 135 -4.54 -3.14 -4.62
CA GLU A 135 -5.41 -2.86 -3.47
C GLU A 135 -5.81 -4.13 -2.72
N GLY A 136 -6.06 -5.23 -3.46
CA GLY A 136 -6.33 -6.53 -2.84
C GLY A 136 -5.14 -7.08 -2.05
N LEU A 137 -3.91 -6.94 -2.56
CA LEU A 137 -2.69 -7.33 -1.86
C LEU A 137 -2.41 -6.41 -0.65
N ALA A 138 -2.64 -5.10 -0.81
CA ALA A 138 -2.47 -4.11 0.25
C ALA A 138 -3.38 -4.40 1.44
N MET A 139 -4.65 -4.76 1.20
CA MET A 139 -5.58 -5.16 2.27
C MET A 139 -5.05 -6.33 3.11
N GLY A 140 -4.43 -7.34 2.49
CA GLY A 140 -3.80 -8.45 3.19
C GLY A 140 -2.63 -7.99 4.06
N ALA A 141 -1.77 -7.13 3.52
CA ALA A 141 -0.63 -6.56 4.25
C ALA A 141 -1.08 -5.67 5.42
N PHE A 142 -2.13 -4.86 5.24
CA PHE A 142 -2.71 -4.05 6.32
C PHE A 142 -3.32 -4.90 7.41
N ALA A 143 -4.07 -5.95 7.05
CA ALA A 143 -4.67 -6.87 8.02
C ALA A 143 -3.60 -7.58 8.86
N ASP A 144 -2.53 -8.09 8.23
CA ASP A 144 -1.39 -8.69 8.95
C ASP A 144 -0.69 -7.67 9.86
N THR A 145 -0.42 -6.47 9.35
CA THR A 145 0.18 -5.39 10.15
C THR A 145 -0.70 -5.01 11.32
N HIS A 146 -2.02 -4.84 11.11
CA HIS A 146 -2.96 -4.53 12.19
C HIS A 146 -3.02 -5.61 13.26
N ALA A 147 -3.02 -6.87 12.85
CA ALA A 147 -3.13 -8.00 13.78
C ALA A 147 -1.91 -8.11 14.69
N TYR A 148 -0.70 -7.88 14.17
CA TYR A 148 0.53 -8.26 14.83
C TYR A 148 1.43 -7.10 15.28
N THR A 149 1.26 -5.89 14.73
CA THR A 149 2.14 -4.78 15.16
C THR A 149 2.00 -4.48 16.66
N ARG A 150 3.15 -4.26 17.29
CA ARG A 150 3.26 -3.83 18.68
C ARG A 150 3.23 -2.31 18.84
N ASP A 151 3.43 -1.56 17.73
CA ASP A 151 3.34 -0.10 17.75
C ASP A 151 1.88 0.34 17.68
N PRO A 152 1.31 0.96 18.74
CA PRO A 152 -0.09 1.36 18.79
C PRO A 152 -0.44 2.43 17.75
N LEU A 153 0.53 3.27 17.37
CA LEU A 153 0.33 4.28 16.33
C LEU A 153 0.17 3.61 14.96
N LEU A 154 1.04 2.65 14.62
CA LEU A 154 0.93 1.89 13.38
C LEU A 154 -0.38 1.11 13.33
N LYS A 155 -0.72 0.45 14.42
CA LYS A 155 -1.99 -0.29 14.53
C LYS A 155 -3.20 0.60 14.22
N ARG A 156 -3.24 1.79 14.79
CA ARG A 156 -4.33 2.73 14.56
C ARG A 156 -4.31 3.31 13.16
N LEU A 157 -3.13 3.60 12.60
CA LEU A 157 -2.98 4.07 11.23
C LEU A 157 -3.56 3.07 10.24
N VAL A 158 -3.08 1.82 10.27
CA VAL A 158 -3.56 0.80 9.31
C VAL A 158 -5.03 0.46 9.51
N GLN A 159 -5.57 0.54 10.73
CA GLN A 159 -7.01 0.38 10.97
C GLN A 159 -7.84 1.42 10.22
N LEU A 160 -7.40 2.69 10.23
CA LEU A 160 -8.10 3.77 9.53
C LEU A 160 -7.99 3.61 8.02
N VAL A 161 -6.79 3.27 7.52
CA VAL A 161 -6.56 2.99 6.10
C VAL A 161 -7.47 1.85 5.63
N MET A 162 -7.49 0.70 6.32
CA MET A 162 -8.36 -0.44 5.98
C MET A 162 -9.86 -0.09 5.92
N THR A 163 -10.29 0.91 6.69
CA THR A 163 -11.69 1.35 6.66
C THR A 163 -12.03 2.03 5.34
N ASP A 164 -11.11 2.85 4.82
CA ASP A 164 -11.25 3.51 3.52
C ASP A 164 -11.08 2.47 2.39
N GLU A 165 -10.04 1.64 2.46
CA GLU A 165 -9.65 0.63 1.46
C GLU A 165 -10.72 -0.44 1.18
N ALA A 166 -11.62 -0.70 2.12
CA ALA A 166 -12.64 -1.75 1.97
C ALA A 166 -13.54 -1.57 0.73
N PHE A 167 -13.56 -0.38 0.14
CA PHE A 167 -14.38 -0.06 -1.02
C PHE A 167 -13.61 -0.03 -2.35
N HIS A 168 -12.28 0.13 -2.33
CA HIS A 168 -11.47 0.27 -3.53
C HIS A 168 -11.51 -0.97 -4.43
N PRO A 169 -11.21 -2.20 -3.94
CA PRO A 169 -11.32 -3.40 -4.76
C PRO A 169 -12.75 -3.68 -5.23
N LYS A 170 -13.76 -3.27 -4.44
CA LYS A 170 -15.17 -3.43 -4.81
C LYS A 170 -15.52 -2.57 -6.02
N PHE A 171 -15.05 -1.33 -6.06
CA PHE A 171 -15.22 -0.46 -7.22
C PHE A 171 -14.55 -1.06 -8.46
N GLY A 172 -13.29 -1.49 -8.33
CA GLY A 172 -12.57 -2.17 -9.40
C GLY A 172 -13.33 -3.37 -9.95
N LYS A 173 -13.88 -4.22 -9.05
CA LYS A 173 -14.69 -5.38 -9.46
C LYS A 173 -15.96 -4.96 -10.20
N ILE A 174 -16.71 -3.98 -9.71
CA ILE A 174 -17.95 -3.51 -10.38
C ILE A 174 -17.65 -3.04 -11.79
N TRP A 175 -16.58 -2.27 -11.98
CA TRP A 175 -16.18 -1.76 -13.28
C TRP A 175 -15.62 -2.83 -14.19
N ALA A 176 -14.83 -3.77 -13.66
CA ALA A 176 -14.36 -4.92 -14.43
C ALA A 176 -15.54 -5.77 -14.94
N ASP A 177 -16.49 -6.09 -14.06
CA ASP A 177 -17.69 -6.88 -14.44
C ASP A 177 -18.53 -6.18 -15.54
N ARG A 178 -18.52 -4.85 -15.60
CA ARG A 178 -19.23 -4.08 -16.62
C ARG A 178 -18.47 -3.90 -17.94
N THR A 179 -17.16 -3.84 -17.89
CA THR A 179 -16.32 -3.48 -19.04
C THR A 179 -15.67 -4.70 -19.70
N LEU A 180 -15.14 -5.65 -18.93
CA LEU A 180 -14.42 -6.80 -19.48
C LEU A 180 -15.24 -7.64 -20.48
N PRO A 181 -16.54 -7.93 -20.25
CA PRO A 181 -17.34 -8.68 -21.21
C PRO A 181 -17.53 -7.99 -22.57
N ASN A 182 -17.27 -6.70 -22.64
CA ASN A 182 -17.44 -5.90 -23.86
C ASN A 182 -16.12 -5.67 -24.62
N LEU A 183 -15.01 -6.17 -24.10
CA LEU A 183 -13.70 -6.05 -24.75
C LEU A 183 -13.61 -6.99 -25.96
N THR A 184 -12.94 -6.53 -27.00
CA THR A 184 -12.53 -7.39 -28.12
C THR A 184 -11.47 -8.40 -27.68
N PRO A 185 -11.25 -9.51 -28.44
CA PRO A 185 -10.15 -10.45 -28.12
C PRO A 185 -8.78 -9.77 -28.04
N GLU A 186 -8.50 -8.80 -28.92
CA GLU A 186 -7.24 -8.06 -28.95
C GLU A 186 -7.07 -7.14 -27.71
N GLU A 187 -8.17 -6.64 -27.17
CA GLU A 187 -8.17 -5.87 -25.90
C GLU A 187 -7.98 -6.78 -24.70
N HIS A 188 -8.61 -7.96 -24.70
CA HIS A 188 -8.40 -8.99 -23.66
C HIS A 188 -6.94 -9.40 -23.54
N ASP A 189 -6.24 -9.57 -24.67
CA ASP A 189 -4.81 -9.94 -24.68
C ASP A 189 -3.88 -8.85 -24.10
N LYS A 190 -4.39 -7.64 -23.88
CA LYS A 190 -3.65 -6.50 -23.33
C LYS A 190 -3.89 -6.28 -21.83
N VAL A 191 -4.85 -7.00 -21.23
CA VAL A 191 -5.15 -6.94 -19.78
C VAL A 191 -4.26 -7.89 -19.01
#